data_de049f4abcd1fc956b73a00d58773c8e
#
_entry.id   de049f4abcd1fc956b73a00d58773c8e
#
_cell.length_a   1.000
_cell.length_b   1.000
_cell.length_c   1.000
_cell.angle_alpha   90.00
_cell.angle_beta   90.00
_cell.angle_gamma   90.00
#
_symmetry.space_group_name_H-M   'P 1'
#
loop_
_entity.id
_entity.type
_entity.pdbx_description
1 polymer ?
#
loop_
_entity_poly.entity_id
_entity_poly.type
_entity_poly.pdbx_seq_one_letter_code
_entity_poly.pdbx_strand_id
1 'polypeptide(L)'
;MKKLIVAVLLGTMAIPNMAQEWRLGATAGVNVNATTGVHYRGQTGFNVGVKAELGLPQATKGLYVDFGALLSSHGWKRGYYDNSTATILEWKATPYYLNIPVHVGYKFRCSDNFKLFASAGPYTNIGLFGKEKMIATLGEVSTKTPVLNNVFADKAQERFDWGLGFRVGAELYDHWQLSVGYDWGMESIFKDKDVRNRTLSVSCSYVF
;
A
#
# COMPACT_ATOMS: atom_id res chain seq x y z
N MET A 1 -8.40 7.91 -19.90
CA MET A 1 -8.11 7.19 -18.65
C MET A 1 -9.02 7.60 -17.49
N LYS A 2 -9.24 8.90 -17.20
CA LYS A 2 -10.16 9.34 -16.12
C LYS A 2 -11.59 8.82 -16.25
N LYS A 3 -12.11 8.69 -17.46
CA LYS A 3 -13.48 8.19 -17.74
C LYS A 3 -13.63 6.68 -17.49
N LEU A 4 -12.55 5.89 -17.61
CA LEU A 4 -12.58 4.45 -17.37
C LEU A 4 -12.65 4.11 -15.87
N ILE A 5 -11.96 4.89 -15.03
CA ILE A 5 -11.97 4.73 -13.58
C ILE A 5 -13.35 5.05 -13.01
N VAL A 6 -14.00 6.10 -13.51
CA VAL A 6 -15.37 6.47 -13.13
C VAL A 6 -16.37 5.41 -13.59
N ALA A 7 -16.19 4.82 -14.77
CA ALA A 7 -17.06 3.77 -15.29
C ALA A 7 -16.93 2.46 -14.49
N VAL A 8 -15.75 2.10 -14.00
CA VAL A 8 -15.54 0.92 -13.12
C VAL A 8 -16.19 1.17 -11.75
N LEU A 9 -16.03 2.37 -11.17
CA LEU A 9 -16.69 2.75 -9.92
C LEU A 9 -18.22 2.80 -10.01
N LEU A 10 -18.79 3.27 -11.13
CA LEU A 10 -20.23 3.29 -11.37
C LEU A 10 -20.80 1.92 -11.73
N GLY A 11 -20.01 1.07 -12.40
CA GLY A 11 -20.41 -0.29 -12.75
C GLY A 11 -20.57 -1.20 -11.53
N THR A 12 -19.86 -0.95 -10.44
CA THR A 12 -20.00 -1.70 -9.18
C THR A 12 -21.27 -1.34 -8.40
N MET A 13 -21.85 -0.17 -8.65
CA MET A 13 -23.12 0.27 -8.01
C MET A 13 -24.38 -0.27 -8.70
N ALA A 14 -24.25 -0.84 -9.90
CA ALA A 14 -25.38 -1.31 -10.71
C ALA A 14 -25.67 -2.82 -10.57
N ILE A 15 -25.09 -3.51 -9.56
CA ILE A 15 -25.38 -4.91 -9.30
C ILE A 15 -26.75 -5.00 -8.59
N PRO A 16 -27.74 -5.67 -9.18
CA PRO A 16 -29.09 -5.72 -8.62
C PRO A 16 -29.13 -6.39 -7.24
N ASN A 17 -30.06 -5.98 -6.41
CA ASN A 17 -30.38 -6.42 -5.04
C ASN A 17 -30.55 -7.96 -4.88
N MET A 18 -29.51 -8.71 -5.03
CA MET A 18 -29.46 -10.11 -4.61
C MET A 18 -28.66 -10.11 -3.31
N ALA A 19 -29.28 -10.34 -2.19
CA ALA A 19 -28.75 -10.58 -0.84
C ALA A 19 -27.21 -10.36 -0.67
N GLN A 20 -26.74 -9.15 -0.98
CA GLN A 20 -25.34 -8.76 -0.87
C GLN A 20 -25.06 -8.41 0.58
N GLU A 21 -24.13 -9.09 1.18
CA GLU A 21 -23.71 -8.81 2.55
C GLU A 21 -22.51 -7.85 2.53
N TRP A 22 -22.78 -6.60 2.90
CA TRP A 22 -21.73 -5.60 3.12
C TRP A 22 -21.20 -5.71 4.53
N ARG A 23 -19.89 -5.79 4.63
CA ARG A 23 -19.15 -5.79 5.90
C ARG A 23 -18.15 -4.65 5.87
N LEU A 24 -18.29 -3.72 6.79
CA LEU A 24 -17.36 -2.61 6.95
C LEU A 24 -16.31 -2.97 8.00
N GLY A 25 -15.12 -2.37 7.91
CA GLY A 25 -14.07 -2.65 8.86
C GLY A 25 -13.00 -1.56 8.92
N ALA A 26 -12.19 -1.66 9.95
CA ALA A 26 -10.98 -0.86 10.11
C ALA A 26 -9.75 -1.76 9.98
N THR A 27 -8.68 -1.24 9.45
CA THR A 27 -7.41 -1.97 9.30
C THR A 27 -6.23 -1.12 9.72
N ALA A 28 -5.25 -1.77 10.32
CA ALA A 28 -3.95 -1.19 10.63
C ALA A 28 -2.85 -2.22 10.42
N GLY A 29 -1.69 -1.78 9.98
CA GLY A 29 -0.59 -2.69 9.71
C GLY A 29 0.76 -1.98 9.56
N VAL A 30 1.76 -2.81 9.43
CA VAL A 30 3.12 -2.39 9.09
C VAL A 30 3.44 -2.83 7.67
N ASN A 31 4.22 -2.02 6.98
CA ASN A 31 4.71 -2.36 5.65
C ASN A 31 6.23 -2.19 5.58
N VAL A 32 6.85 -2.98 4.72
CA VAL A 32 8.24 -2.81 4.30
C VAL A 32 8.19 -2.50 2.82
N ASN A 33 8.53 -1.27 2.49
CA ASN A 33 8.61 -0.84 1.11
C ASN A 33 10.01 -1.09 0.59
N ALA A 34 10.13 -1.81 -0.52
CA ALA A 34 11.33 -1.93 -1.32
C ALA A 34 11.11 -1.21 -2.66
N THR A 35 12.18 -0.83 -3.32
CA THR A 35 12.12 -0.24 -4.65
C THR A 35 12.97 -1.04 -5.62
N THR A 36 12.54 -1.16 -6.87
CA THR A 36 13.41 -1.69 -7.92
C THR A 36 14.46 -0.63 -8.23
N GLY A 37 15.72 -0.91 -7.98
CA GLY A 37 16.81 0.02 -8.29
C GLY A 37 18.00 -0.19 -7.36
N VAL A 38 19.19 -0.24 -7.92
CA VAL A 38 20.41 -0.71 -7.25
C VAL A 38 20.83 0.18 -6.07
N HIS A 39 20.37 1.42 -6.01
CA HIS A 39 20.82 2.40 -5.02
C HIS A 39 19.77 2.79 -3.99
N TYR A 40 18.56 2.20 -4.06
CA TYR A 40 17.48 2.53 -3.13
C TYR A 40 17.24 1.38 -2.17
N ARG A 41 17.21 1.71 -0.87
CA ARG A 41 16.82 0.79 0.20
C ARG A 41 15.43 1.14 0.67
N GLY A 42 14.62 0.12 0.88
CA GLY A 42 13.28 0.31 1.43
C GLY A 42 13.31 0.70 2.90
N GLN A 43 12.19 1.20 3.37
CA GLN A 43 11.95 1.54 4.76
C GLN A 43 10.69 0.85 5.26
N THR A 44 10.69 0.59 6.56
CA THR A 44 9.47 0.21 7.28
C THR A 44 8.55 1.41 7.37
N GLY A 45 7.28 1.18 7.09
CA GLY A 45 6.20 2.15 7.18
C GLY A 45 4.98 1.54 7.87
N PHE A 46 3.85 2.20 7.73
CA PHE A 46 2.58 1.73 8.26
C PHE A 46 1.47 1.92 7.21
N ASN A 47 0.37 1.21 7.41
CA ASN A 47 -0.90 1.44 6.74
C ASN A 47 -2.02 1.47 7.78
N VAL A 48 -2.97 2.38 7.63
CA VAL A 48 -4.14 2.48 8.51
C VAL A 48 -5.31 3.07 7.71
N GLY A 49 -6.49 2.54 7.94
CA GLY A 49 -7.68 3.05 7.24
C GLY A 49 -8.91 2.19 7.40
N VAL A 50 -9.80 2.31 6.43
CA VAL A 50 -11.07 1.59 6.40
C VAL A 50 -11.10 0.62 5.24
N LYS A 51 -11.87 -0.43 5.39
CA LYS A 51 -12.15 -1.40 4.34
C LYS A 51 -13.64 -1.74 4.28
N ALA A 52 -14.08 -2.21 3.15
CA ALA A 52 -15.41 -2.73 2.93
C ALA A 52 -15.32 -4.04 2.14
N GLU A 53 -15.99 -5.06 2.61
CA GLU A 53 -16.12 -6.34 1.92
C GLU A 53 -17.54 -6.50 1.41
N LEU A 54 -17.66 -6.88 0.16
CA LEU A 54 -18.92 -7.25 -0.47
C LEU A 54 -18.93 -8.75 -0.72
N GLY A 55 -19.66 -9.50 0.09
CA GLY A 55 -19.93 -10.92 -0.13
C GLY A 55 -20.79 -11.11 -1.39
N LEU A 56 -20.36 -11.99 -2.30
CA LEU A 56 -21.14 -12.31 -3.48
C LEU A 56 -22.16 -13.42 -3.18
N PRO A 57 -23.30 -13.48 -3.91
CA PRO A 57 -24.47 -14.28 -3.52
C PRO A 57 -24.20 -15.79 -3.35
N GLN A 58 -25.13 -16.46 -2.71
CA GLN A 58 -25.10 -17.85 -2.22
C GLN A 58 -24.60 -18.93 -3.22
N ALA A 59 -24.63 -18.67 -4.52
CA ALA A 59 -24.12 -19.59 -5.54
C ALA A 59 -22.58 -19.73 -5.53
N THR A 60 -21.89 -18.75 -4.94
CA THR A 60 -20.42 -18.67 -4.89
C THR A 60 -19.94 -18.51 -3.46
N LYS A 61 -20.35 -19.43 -2.57
CA LYS A 61 -19.99 -19.41 -1.14
C LYS A 61 -18.49 -19.14 -0.94
N GLY A 62 -18.17 -17.97 -0.34
CA GLY A 62 -16.80 -17.57 -0.05
C GLY A 62 -16.19 -16.55 -1.01
N LEU A 63 -16.78 -16.28 -2.17
CA LEU A 63 -16.31 -15.23 -3.08
C LEU A 63 -16.69 -13.84 -2.53
N TYR A 64 -15.75 -12.88 -2.54
CA TYR A 64 -15.99 -11.52 -2.08
C TYR A 64 -15.17 -10.52 -2.87
N VAL A 65 -15.58 -9.27 -2.82
CA VAL A 65 -14.81 -8.12 -3.31
C VAL A 65 -14.42 -7.27 -2.12
N ASP A 66 -13.14 -6.90 -2.04
CA ASP A 66 -12.55 -6.10 -0.96
C ASP A 66 -12.17 -4.72 -1.50
N PHE A 67 -12.61 -3.69 -0.81
CA PHE A 67 -12.29 -2.30 -1.10
C PHE A 67 -11.61 -1.68 0.11
N GLY A 68 -10.69 -0.74 -0.11
CA GLY A 68 -10.05 -0.03 0.98
C GLY A 68 -9.77 1.42 0.67
N ALA A 69 -9.61 2.21 1.73
CA ALA A 69 -9.06 3.54 1.69
C ALA A 69 -8.08 3.68 2.87
N LEU A 70 -6.80 3.61 2.58
CA LEU A 70 -5.74 3.49 3.57
C LEU A 70 -4.74 4.63 3.44
N LEU A 71 -4.41 5.27 4.54
CA LEU A 71 -3.21 6.08 4.62
C LEU A 71 -2.00 5.15 4.77
N SER A 72 -1.08 5.20 3.82
CA SER A 72 0.09 4.33 3.78
C SER A 72 1.37 5.14 3.59
N SER A 73 2.44 4.79 4.31
CA SER A 73 3.75 5.40 4.12
C SER A 73 4.68 4.46 3.38
N HIS A 74 5.29 4.96 2.27
CA HIS A 74 6.21 4.20 1.42
C HIS A 74 7.58 4.89 1.38
N GLY A 75 8.34 4.75 2.46
CA GLY A 75 9.64 5.37 2.57
C GLY A 75 10.74 4.68 1.76
N TRP A 76 11.73 5.45 1.33
CA TRP A 76 12.96 4.96 0.74
C TRP A 76 14.17 5.71 1.27
N LYS A 77 15.35 5.07 1.14
CA LYS A 77 16.65 5.63 1.48
C LYS A 77 17.64 5.43 0.34
N ARG A 78 18.53 6.41 0.18
CA ARG A 78 19.67 6.32 -0.74
C ARG A 78 20.90 6.80 -0.03
N GLY A 79 21.92 5.96 0.07
CA GLY A 79 23.22 6.30 0.67
C GLY A 79 24.31 6.47 -0.39
N TYR A 80 25.22 7.40 -0.15
CA TYR A 80 26.46 7.62 -0.88
C TYR A 80 27.59 7.84 0.11
N TYR A 81 28.73 7.19 -0.12
CA TYR A 81 29.95 7.45 0.65
C TYR A 81 30.88 8.34 -0.14
N ASP A 82 31.20 9.49 0.42
CA ASP A 82 32.15 10.43 -0.16
C ASP A 82 33.56 10.11 0.38
N ASN A 83 34.40 9.54 -0.47
CA ASN A 83 35.77 9.17 -0.13
C ASN A 83 36.67 10.38 0.17
N SER A 84 36.35 11.57 -0.39
CA SER A 84 37.18 12.77 -0.23
C SER A 84 37.04 13.39 1.15
N THR A 85 35.88 13.31 1.75
CA THR A 85 35.55 13.88 3.06
C THR A 85 35.32 12.82 4.12
N ALA A 86 35.42 11.53 3.79
CA ALA A 86 35.06 10.40 4.64
C ALA A 86 33.63 10.52 5.23
N THR A 87 32.71 11.12 4.48
CA THR A 87 31.36 11.43 4.93
C THR A 87 30.36 10.48 4.31
N ILE A 88 29.45 9.95 5.12
CA ILE A 88 28.28 9.19 4.65
C ILE A 88 27.15 10.19 4.44
N LEU A 89 26.67 10.28 3.19
CA LEU A 89 25.49 11.05 2.82
C LEU A 89 24.31 10.11 2.61
N GLU A 90 23.25 10.26 3.41
CA GLU A 90 22.02 9.49 3.27
C GLU A 90 20.84 10.42 2.97
N TRP A 91 20.15 10.19 1.87
CA TRP A 91 18.85 10.79 1.57
C TRP A 91 17.75 9.86 2.05
N LYS A 92 16.82 10.41 2.81
CA LYS A 92 15.68 9.70 3.34
C LYS A 92 14.40 10.43 2.98
N ALA A 93 13.54 9.79 2.20
CA ALA A 93 12.20 10.28 1.91
C ALA A 93 11.14 9.42 2.62
N THR A 94 10.08 10.08 3.06
CA THR A 94 8.93 9.42 3.68
C THR A 94 7.65 10.00 3.06
N PRO A 95 7.29 9.57 1.84
CA PRO A 95 6.02 9.92 1.21
C PRO A 95 4.85 9.17 1.84
N TYR A 96 3.69 9.83 1.90
CA TYR A 96 2.42 9.29 2.35
C TYR A 96 1.44 9.27 1.19
N TYR A 97 0.73 8.16 1.07
CA TYR A 97 -0.21 7.90 0.00
C TYR A 97 -1.59 7.56 0.55
N LEU A 98 -2.61 7.97 -0.17
CA LEU A 98 -3.92 7.33 -0.11
C LEU A 98 -3.86 6.08 -0.99
N ASN A 99 -3.85 4.91 -0.38
CA ASN A 99 -3.88 3.62 -1.06
C ASN A 99 -5.34 3.16 -1.16
N ILE A 100 -5.77 2.85 -2.38
CA ILE A 100 -7.12 2.39 -2.71
C ILE A 100 -7.00 1.03 -3.40
N PRO A 101 -7.01 -0.09 -2.66
CA PRO A 101 -7.08 -1.43 -3.22
C PRO A 101 -8.52 -1.78 -3.64
N VAL A 102 -8.63 -2.57 -4.69
CA VAL A 102 -9.87 -3.22 -5.14
C VAL A 102 -9.52 -4.67 -5.49
N HIS A 103 -9.81 -5.59 -4.61
CA HIS A 103 -9.43 -6.99 -4.78
C HIS A 103 -10.63 -7.90 -4.86
N VAL A 104 -10.52 -8.96 -5.65
CA VAL A 104 -11.42 -10.10 -5.62
C VAL A 104 -10.75 -11.21 -4.82
N GLY A 105 -11.49 -11.82 -3.92
CA GLY A 105 -10.96 -12.85 -3.04
C GLY A 105 -11.93 -13.98 -2.78
N TYR A 106 -11.38 -15.02 -2.18
CA TYR A 106 -12.14 -16.19 -1.76
C TYR A 106 -11.80 -16.54 -0.31
N LYS A 107 -12.84 -16.83 0.49
CA LYS A 107 -12.75 -17.29 1.88
C LYS A 107 -13.05 -18.79 1.96
N PHE A 108 -12.07 -19.54 2.41
CA PHE A 108 -12.17 -20.97 2.68
C PHE A 108 -12.56 -21.18 4.13
N ARG A 109 -13.75 -21.70 4.38
CA ARG A 109 -14.19 -22.05 5.74
C ARG A 109 -13.49 -23.33 6.18
N CYS A 110 -12.63 -23.23 7.19
CA CYS A 110 -11.94 -24.37 7.79
C CYS A 110 -12.72 -24.90 9.01
N SER A 111 -13.33 -23.98 9.79
CA SER A 111 -14.25 -24.29 10.88
C SER A 111 -15.28 -23.16 11.03
N ASP A 112 -16.20 -23.28 11.99
CA ASP A 112 -17.22 -22.23 12.21
C ASP A 112 -16.60 -20.88 12.60
N ASN A 113 -15.48 -20.89 13.32
CA ASN A 113 -14.82 -19.68 13.81
C ASN A 113 -13.51 -19.35 13.08
N PHE A 114 -13.15 -20.13 12.04
CA PHE A 114 -11.88 -19.96 11.36
C PHE A 114 -12.02 -20.11 9.85
N LYS A 115 -11.60 -19.06 9.12
CA LYS A 115 -11.56 -19.05 7.67
C LYS A 115 -10.17 -18.62 7.21
N LEU A 116 -9.67 -19.23 6.16
CA LEU A 116 -8.53 -18.71 5.39
C LEU A 116 -9.05 -17.91 4.22
N PHE A 117 -8.32 -16.90 3.81
CA PHE A 117 -8.68 -16.14 2.62
C PHE A 117 -7.48 -15.80 1.77
N ALA A 118 -7.75 -15.66 0.49
CA ALA A 118 -6.80 -15.13 -0.48
C ALA A 118 -7.54 -14.12 -1.37
N SER A 119 -6.87 -13.03 -1.73
CA SER A 119 -7.41 -12.02 -2.63
C SER A 119 -6.32 -11.42 -3.51
N ALA A 120 -6.71 -10.95 -4.68
CA ALA A 120 -5.85 -10.26 -5.61
C ALA A 120 -6.63 -9.22 -6.40
N GLY A 121 -5.96 -8.18 -6.84
CA GLY A 121 -6.57 -7.16 -7.68
C GLY A 121 -5.71 -5.91 -7.81
N PRO A 122 -6.18 -4.92 -8.56
CA PRO A 122 -5.49 -3.66 -8.71
C PRO A 122 -5.52 -2.83 -7.43
N TYR A 123 -4.53 -1.98 -7.28
CA TYR A 123 -4.53 -0.89 -6.32
C TYR A 123 -4.07 0.40 -6.98
N THR A 124 -4.43 1.51 -6.37
CA THR A 124 -4.00 2.85 -6.76
C THR A 124 -3.47 3.58 -5.54
N ASN A 125 -2.31 4.22 -5.69
CA ASN A 125 -1.73 5.11 -4.69
C ASN A 125 -1.78 6.55 -5.19
N ILE A 126 -2.30 7.45 -4.36
CA ILE A 126 -2.33 8.89 -4.63
C ILE A 126 -1.44 9.58 -3.58
N GLY A 127 -0.32 10.17 -4.03
CA GLY A 127 0.61 10.89 -3.17
C GLY A 127 -0.01 12.13 -2.56
N LEU A 128 -0.09 12.17 -1.23
CA LEU A 128 -0.68 13.26 -0.47
C LEU A 128 0.38 14.29 -0.09
N PHE A 129 1.34 13.88 0.71
CA PHE A 129 2.45 14.68 1.22
C PHE A 129 3.65 13.79 1.53
N GLY A 130 4.81 14.38 1.76
CA GLY A 130 6.01 13.63 2.15
C GLY A 130 7.20 14.57 2.28
N LYS A 131 8.13 14.22 3.16
CA LYS A 131 9.34 15.01 3.40
C LYS A 131 10.57 14.24 2.98
N GLU A 132 11.54 14.96 2.46
CA GLU A 132 12.88 14.44 2.18
C GLU A 132 13.90 15.15 3.06
N LYS A 133 14.82 14.37 3.61
CA LYS A 133 15.92 14.85 4.46
C LYS A 133 17.23 14.26 3.95
N MET A 134 18.28 15.06 4.03
CA MET A 134 19.66 14.61 3.86
C MET A 134 20.28 14.47 5.25
N ILE A 135 20.97 13.36 5.48
CA ILE A 135 21.71 13.07 6.70
C ILE A 135 23.18 12.94 6.29
N ALA A 136 24.01 13.86 6.75
CA ALA A 136 25.46 13.78 6.58
C ALA A 136 26.08 13.28 7.88
N THR A 137 26.84 12.19 7.82
CA THR A 137 27.51 11.58 8.98
C THR A 137 29.01 11.57 8.75
N LEU A 138 29.73 12.25 9.66
CA LEU A 138 31.19 12.28 9.73
C LEU A 138 31.63 11.74 11.09
N GLY A 139 32.20 10.54 11.13
CA GLY A 139 32.50 9.85 12.39
C GLY A 139 31.24 9.62 13.22
N GLU A 140 31.23 10.15 14.45
CA GLU A 140 30.07 10.06 15.36
C GLU A 140 29.05 11.22 15.21
N VAL A 141 29.38 12.24 14.43
CA VAL A 141 28.53 13.43 14.25
C VAL A 141 27.62 13.27 13.06
N SER A 142 26.33 13.42 13.29
CA SER A 142 25.30 13.38 12.23
C SER A 142 24.52 14.70 12.18
N THR A 143 24.53 15.33 11.01
CA THR A 143 23.74 16.54 10.73
C THR A 143 22.57 16.18 9.82
N LYS A 144 21.36 16.65 10.19
CA LYS A 144 20.12 16.43 9.43
C LYS A 144 19.68 17.75 8.81
N THR A 145 19.63 17.79 7.49
CA THR A 145 19.17 18.95 6.71
C THR A 145 17.89 18.61 5.95
N PRO A 146 16.80 19.38 6.12
CA PRO A 146 15.61 19.23 5.27
C PRO A 146 15.98 19.57 3.83
N VAL A 147 15.58 18.71 2.86
CA VAL A 147 15.81 18.94 1.44
C VAL A 147 14.52 19.37 0.78
N LEU A 148 13.42 18.62 0.98
CA LEU A 148 12.12 18.95 0.44
C LEU A 148 11.06 18.89 1.55
N ASN A 149 10.22 19.91 1.61
CA ASN A 149 9.06 19.94 2.49
C ASN A 149 7.89 19.12 1.97
N ASN A 150 7.82 18.95 0.65
CA ASN A 150 6.85 18.08 0.01
C ASN A 150 7.43 17.49 -1.28
N VAL A 151 7.75 16.19 -1.27
CA VAL A 151 8.33 15.47 -2.42
C VAL A 151 7.44 15.45 -3.66
N PHE A 152 6.14 15.72 -3.50
CA PHE A 152 5.19 15.76 -4.61
C PHE A 152 4.97 17.18 -5.17
N ALA A 153 5.27 18.24 -4.40
CA ALA A 153 5.06 19.62 -4.86
C ALA A 153 6.06 20.02 -5.95
N ASP A 154 7.32 19.59 -5.79
CA ASP A 154 8.42 19.95 -6.69
C ASP A 154 8.60 18.94 -7.83
N LYS A 155 7.62 18.06 -8.05
CA LYS A 155 7.65 16.96 -9.03
C LYS A 155 8.87 16.04 -8.89
N ALA A 156 9.46 16.00 -7.71
CA ALA A 156 10.57 15.09 -7.42
C ALA A 156 10.10 13.62 -7.44
N GLN A 157 8.82 13.40 -7.11
CA GLN A 157 8.16 12.10 -7.24
C GLN A 157 6.81 12.22 -7.94
N GLU A 158 6.43 11.17 -8.67
CA GLU A 158 5.10 11.07 -9.25
C GLU A 158 4.06 10.85 -8.13
N ARG A 159 2.92 11.57 -8.25
CA ARG A 159 1.83 11.47 -7.28
C ARG A 159 0.99 10.21 -7.44
N PHE A 160 0.99 9.65 -8.62
CA PHE A 160 0.15 8.53 -8.97
C PHE A 160 1.00 7.29 -9.16
N ASP A 161 0.67 6.23 -8.44
CA ASP A 161 1.24 4.90 -8.59
C ASP A 161 0.09 3.89 -8.62
N TRP A 162 0.22 2.85 -9.42
CA TRP A 162 -0.75 1.78 -9.50
C TRP A 162 -0.05 0.45 -9.71
N GLY A 163 -0.74 -0.63 -9.40
CA GLY A 163 -0.19 -1.95 -9.55
C GLY A 163 -1.18 -3.05 -9.20
N LEU A 164 -0.65 -4.23 -9.00
CA LEU A 164 -1.39 -5.42 -8.57
C LEU A 164 -1.01 -5.76 -7.13
N GLY A 165 -2.03 -6.00 -6.30
CA GLY A 165 -1.89 -6.45 -4.93
C GLY A 165 -2.35 -7.90 -4.76
N PHE A 166 -1.68 -8.62 -3.87
CA PHE A 166 -2.02 -9.97 -3.45
C PHE A 166 -2.08 -10.00 -1.94
N ARG A 167 -3.09 -10.65 -1.37
CA ARG A 167 -3.23 -10.82 0.07
C ARG A 167 -3.64 -12.23 0.40
N VAL A 168 -3.04 -12.77 1.46
CA VAL A 168 -3.44 -14.03 2.09
C VAL A 168 -3.57 -13.81 3.58
N GLY A 169 -4.51 -14.48 4.21
CA GLY A 169 -4.74 -14.29 5.63
C GLY A 169 -5.72 -15.26 6.24
N ALA A 170 -5.96 -15.03 7.52
CA ALA A 170 -6.92 -15.77 8.31
C ALA A 170 -7.97 -14.82 8.93
N GLU A 171 -9.21 -15.26 8.97
CA GLU A 171 -10.33 -14.60 9.64
C GLU A 171 -10.77 -15.46 10.82
N LEU A 172 -10.86 -14.83 11.98
CA LEU A 172 -11.26 -15.44 13.25
C LEU A 172 -12.56 -14.82 13.72
N TYR A 173 -13.49 -15.66 14.16
CA TYR A 173 -14.80 -15.28 14.74
C TYR A 173 -15.59 -14.33 13.85
N ASP A 174 -15.39 -14.40 12.51
CA ASP A 174 -16.03 -13.57 11.50
C ASP A 174 -15.68 -12.07 11.57
N HIS A 175 -14.81 -11.65 12.48
CA HIS A 175 -14.47 -10.25 12.72
C HIS A 175 -12.98 -9.93 12.55
N TRP A 176 -12.10 -10.73 13.13
CA TRP A 176 -10.67 -10.45 13.14
C TRP A 176 -9.99 -11.06 11.94
N GLN A 177 -9.29 -10.23 11.18
CA GLN A 177 -8.51 -10.68 10.02
C GLN A 177 -7.05 -10.32 10.22
N LEU A 178 -6.17 -11.29 10.11
CA LEU A 178 -4.72 -11.11 10.02
C LEU A 178 -4.28 -11.48 8.61
N SER A 179 -3.56 -10.58 7.94
CA SER A 179 -3.15 -10.78 6.56
C SER A 179 -1.71 -10.39 6.30
N VAL A 180 -1.12 -11.08 5.33
CA VAL A 180 0.14 -10.71 4.68
C VAL A 180 -0.20 -10.33 3.25
N GLY A 181 0.29 -9.18 2.80
CA GLY A 181 0.05 -8.64 1.48
C GLY A 181 1.34 -8.30 0.75
N TYR A 182 1.30 -8.39 -0.56
CA TYR A 182 2.38 -7.93 -1.44
C TYR A 182 1.79 -7.10 -2.57
N ASP A 183 2.27 -5.86 -2.68
CA ASP A 183 1.87 -4.91 -3.71
C ASP A 183 2.99 -4.73 -4.74
N TRP A 184 2.69 -5.04 -5.98
CA TRP A 184 3.58 -4.95 -7.12
C TRP A 184 3.26 -3.71 -7.95
N GLY A 185 3.99 -2.60 -7.70
CA GLY A 185 3.85 -1.35 -8.45
C GLY A 185 4.28 -1.50 -9.90
N MET A 186 3.49 -0.94 -10.80
CA MET A 186 3.72 -0.97 -12.24
C MET A 186 4.20 0.37 -12.78
N GLU A 187 3.93 1.47 -12.06
CA GLU A 187 4.36 2.82 -12.42
C GLU A 187 5.71 3.16 -11.81
N SER A 188 6.49 3.98 -12.48
CA SER A 188 7.73 4.51 -11.93
C SER A 188 7.45 5.67 -10.97
N ILE A 189 8.12 5.67 -9.82
CA ILE A 189 8.02 6.77 -8.85
C ILE A 189 8.80 8.01 -9.26
N PHE A 190 9.66 7.91 -10.28
CA PHE A 190 10.44 9.02 -10.84
C PHE A 190 10.26 9.09 -12.36
N LYS A 191 10.24 10.30 -12.93
CA LYS A 191 10.07 10.49 -14.38
C LYS A 191 11.21 9.94 -15.21
N ASP A 192 12.43 10.12 -14.70
CA ASP A 192 13.66 9.86 -15.47
C ASP A 192 14.33 8.52 -15.11
N LYS A 193 13.71 7.71 -14.25
CA LYS A 193 14.29 6.46 -13.77
C LYS A 193 13.20 5.41 -13.61
N ASP A 194 13.42 4.22 -14.11
CA ASP A 194 12.52 3.08 -13.90
C ASP A 194 12.71 2.50 -12.48
N VAL A 195 12.11 3.16 -11.49
CA VAL A 195 12.12 2.77 -10.08
C VAL A 195 10.69 2.57 -9.62
N ARG A 196 10.31 1.34 -9.32
CA ARG A 196 8.94 0.95 -8.96
C ARG A 196 8.85 0.51 -7.51
N ASN A 197 7.70 0.72 -6.92
CA ASN A 197 7.41 0.27 -5.56
C ASN A 197 7.20 -1.25 -5.51
N ARG A 198 7.67 -1.84 -4.40
CA ARG A 198 7.42 -3.22 -4.00
C ARG A 198 7.16 -3.21 -2.50
N THR A 199 5.93 -3.50 -2.09
CA THR A 199 5.55 -3.34 -0.68
C THR A 199 5.07 -4.67 -0.13
N LEU A 200 5.76 -5.17 0.90
CA LEU A 200 5.30 -6.26 1.75
C LEU A 200 4.58 -5.65 2.95
N SER A 201 3.40 -6.15 3.28
CA SER A 201 2.60 -5.66 4.41
C SER A 201 2.12 -6.79 5.30
N VAL A 202 2.01 -6.50 6.59
CA VAL A 202 1.29 -7.33 7.58
C VAL A 202 0.25 -6.45 8.22
N SER A 203 -1.02 -6.83 8.13
CA SER A 203 -2.13 -6.01 8.59
C SER A 203 -3.10 -6.82 9.43
N CYS A 204 -3.63 -6.16 10.47
CA CYS A 204 -4.74 -6.64 11.28
C CYS A 204 -5.97 -5.79 10.97
N SER A 205 -7.10 -6.42 10.74
CA SER A 205 -8.36 -5.73 10.46
C SER A 205 -9.45 -6.25 11.40
N TYR A 206 -10.35 -5.38 11.77
CA TYR A 206 -11.61 -5.73 12.42
C TYR A 206 -12.76 -5.40 11.48
N VAL A 207 -13.61 -6.37 11.22
CA VAL A 207 -14.75 -6.28 10.32
C VAL A 207 -16.02 -6.42 11.14
N PHE A 208 -16.94 -5.45 10.97
CA PHE A 208 -18.19 -5.38 11.73
C PHE A 208 -19.27 -6.27 11.17
#